data_da8686bc259822c7d61c7a5f7d14502c
#
_entry.id   da8686bc259822c7d61c7a5f7d14502c
#
_cell.length_a   1.000
_cell.length_b   1.000
_cell.length_c   1.000
_cell.angle_alpha   90.00
_cell.angle_beta   90.00
_cell.angle_gamma   90.00
#
_symmetry.space_group_name_H-M   'P 1'
#
loop_
_entity.id
_entity.type
_entity.pdbx_description
1 polymer ?
#
loop_
_entity_poly.entity_id
_entity_poly.type
_entity_poly.pdbx_seq_one_letter_code
_entity_poly.pdbx_strand_id
1 'polypeptide(L)'
;EFAALLLFVVAAARPRKGIEHLVERSRGVDIVLCLDVSGSMRAYDIPESMNSTSAAVQAIRTGRLKSRVEVAKEELRGFVKARPDDRVGLIAFAAVPYVVCPPTLDHAFLLEHLDLLEAGMFDDSATGIAGPTASATQRLKDSEAEERVAVLFTDGANTVESKISPLQAARIADTFDVRVHTVGVGSHRAVIPGEDPFFGTRLRSMPHSLDEDLLREIAEKSGGEYFAATDREGFRRVMDRIDDMETVDFEAPRYVEYRERFPELILAGACLLGLGILLDNTLLCRAP
;
A
#
# COMPACT_ATOMS: atom_id res chain seq x y z
N GLU A 1 7.84 -63.09 -11.24
CA GLU A 1 6.98 -62.55 -12.32
C GLU A 1 5.64 -62.04 -11.77
N PHE A 2 4.95 -62.77 -10.88
CA PHE A 2 3.64 -62.36 -10.33
C PHE A 2 3.68 -61.00 -9.59
N ALA A 3 4.76 -60.72 -8.82
CA ALA A 3 4.93 -59.43 -8.12
C ALA A 3 5.10 -58.26 -9.09
N ALA A 4 5.76 -58.46 -10.23
CA ALA A 4 5.90 -57.44 -11.27
C ALA A 4 4.54 -57.10 -11.94
N LEU A 5 3.75 -58.14 -12.17
CA LEU A 5 2.40 -58.00 -12.78
C LEU A 5 1.47 -57.22 -11.82
N LEU A 6 1.55 -57.50 -10.52
CA LEU A 6 0.77 -56.78 -9.51
C LEU A 6 1.15 -55.29 -9.44
N LEU A 7 2.44 -54.95 -9.56
CA LEU A 7 2.90 -53.55 -9.62
C LEU A 7 2.38 -52.82 -10.88
N PHE A 8 2.35 -53.48 -12.02
CA PHE A 8 1.77 -52.90 -13.24
C PHE A 8 0.27 -52.67 -13.12
N VAL A 9 -0.46 -53.53 -12.46
CA VAL A 9 -1.91 -53.34 -12.20
C VAL A 9 -2.13 -52.14 -11.28
N VAL A 10 -1.32 -52.01 -10.21
CA VAL A 10 -1.39 -50.85 -9.32
C VAL A 10 -0.96 -49.56 -10.05
N ALA A 11 0.05 -49.63 -10.93
CA ALA A 11 0.46 -48.49 -11.73
C ALA A 11 -0.64 -48.03 -12.71
N ALA A 12 -1.38 -49.00 -13.29
CA ALA A 12 -2.51 -48.72 -14.20
C ALA A 12 -3.66 -48.00 -13.47
N ALA A 13 -3.82 -48.19 -12.15
CA ALA A 13 -4.79 -47.47 -11.34
C ALA A 13 -4.40 -46.00 -11.12
N ARG A 14 -3.22 -45.53 -11.61
CA ARG A 14 -2.69 -44.17 -11.52
C ARG A 14 -2.79 -43.57 -10.10
N PRO A 15 -2.17 -44.16 -9.09
CA PRO A 15 -2.20 -43.61 -7.73
C PRO A 15 -1.63 -42.18 -7.72
N ARG A 16 -2.39 -41.26 -7.15
CA ARG A 16 -2.03 -39.83 -7.03
C ARG A 16 -1.74 -39.50 -5.59
N LYS A 17 -0.67 -38.75 -5.36
CA LYS A 17 -0.39 -38.13 -4.06
C LYS A 17 -0.73 -36.67 -4.16
N GLY A 18 -1.72 -36.20 -3.38
CA GLY A 18 -2.00 -34.77 -3.23
C GLY A 18 -0.83 -34.12 -2.48
N ILE A 19 -0.27 -33.08 -3.06
CA ILE A 19 0.64 -32.14 -2.39
C ILE A 19 -0.18 -30.89 -2.19
N GLU A 20 -0.51 -30.59 -0.94
CA GLU A 20 -1.17 -29.35 -0.61
C GLU A 20 -0.13 -28.22 -0.77
N HIS A 21 -0.27 -27.43 -1.82
CA HIS A 21 0.39 -26.15 -1.93
C HIS A 21 -0.59 -25.09 -1.39
N LEU A 22 -0.27 -24.51 -0.25
CA LEU A 22 -0.80 -23.24 0.15
C LEU A 22 -0.20 -22.22 -0.82
N VAL A 23 -0.85 -21.98 -1.95
CA VAL A 23 -0.56 -20.78 -2.73
C VAL A 23 -1.30 -19.67 -2.02
N GLU A 24 -0.63 -19.02 -1.11
CA GLU A 24 -1.00 -17.70 -0.63
C GLU A 24 -0.98 -16.74 -1.84
N ARG A 25 -2.02 -16.76 -2.65
CA ARG A 25 -2.36 -15.60 -3.44
C ARG A 25 -3.01 -14.63 -2.47
N SER A 26 -2.19 -13.94 -1.71
CA SER A 26 -2.61 -12.70 -1.09
C SER A 26 -3.07 -11.79 -2.23
N ARG A 27 -4.39 -11.69 -2.42
CA ARG A 27 -4.93 -10.56 -3.14
C ARG A 27 -4.87 -9.41 -2.14
N GLY A 28 -3.68 -8.81 -2.03
CA GLY A 28 -3.47 -7.65 -1.19
C GLY A 28 -4.43 -6.52 -1.53
N VAL A 29 -4.51 -5.56 -0.67
CA VAL A 29 -5.21 -4.31 -0.92
C VAL A 29 -4.40 -3.46 -1.91
N ASP A 30 -5.06 -2.84 -2.86
CA ASP A 30 -4.44 -1.82 -3.70
C ASP A 30 -4.68 -0.44 -3.10
N ILE A 31 -3.61 0.19 -2.68
CA ILE A 31 -3.65 1.48 -1.99
C ILE A 31 -2.97 2.56 -2.84
N VAL A 32 -3.60 3.71 -2.99
CA VAL A 32 -2.97 4.91 -3.56
C VAL A 32 -2.92 6.01 -2.53
N LEU A 33 -1.70 6.38 -2.12
CA LEU A 33 -1.44 7.48 -1.21
C LEU A 33 -1.34 8.78 -2.01
N CYS A 34 -2.20 9.75 -1.70
CA CYS A 34 -2.18 11.07 -2.31
C CYS A 34 -1.66 12.07 -1.29
N LEU A 35 -0.43 12.54 -1.46
CA LEU A 35 0.24 13.45 -0.52
C LEU A 35 0.24 14.87 -1.08
N ASP A 36 -0.35 15.79 -0.32
CA ASP A 36 -0.24 17.22 -0.56
C ASP A 36 1.22 17.66 -0.34
N VAL A 37 1.77 18.35 -1.33
CA VAL A 37 3.10 18.96 -1.30
C VAL A 37 3.04 20.46 -1.62
N SER A 38 1.88 21.10 -1.43
CA SER A 38 1.71 22.53 -1.55
C SER A 38 2.57 23.30 -0.51
N GLY A 39 2.69 24.60 -0.68
CA GLY A 39 3.53 25.44 0.17
C GLY A 39 3.16 25.41 1.65
N SER A 40 1.87 25.18 1.99
CA SER A 40 1.37 25.06 3.36
C SER A 40 1.98 23.86 4.11
N MET A 41 2.32 22.77 3.42
CA MET A 41 2.95 21.59 3.99
C MET A 41 4.40 21.84 4.52
N ARG A 42 4.98 23.03 4.28
CA ARG A 42 6.21 23.50 4.94
C ARG A 42 5.99 23.90 6.39
N ALA A 43 4.75 24.04 6.83
CA ALA A 43 4.43 24.49 8.18
C ALA A 43 4.87 23.49 9.24
N TYR A 44 5.15 24.04 10.43
CA TYR A 44 5.47 23.30 11.64
C TYR A 44 4.33 23.48 12.64
N ASP A 45 3.74 22.40 13.08
CA ASP A 45 2.70 22.41 14.09
C ASP A 45 3.32 22.44 15.48
N ILE A 46 3.09 23.53 16.22
CA ILE A 46 3.68 23.72 17.55
C ILE A 46 2.87 22.98 18.60
N PRO A 47 3.45 21.99 19.31
CA PRO A 47 2.75 21.30 20.39
C PRO A 47 2.27 22.24 21.48
N GLU A 48 1.13 21.92 22.12
CA GLU A 48 0.59 22.74 23.21
C GLU A 48 1.56 22.89 24.39
N SER A 49 2.41 21.89 24.62
CA SER A 49 3.44 21.91 25.65
C SER A 49 4.56 22.93 25.39
N MET A 50 4.67 23.45 24.16
CA MET A 50 5.71 24.38 23.76
C MET A 50 5.17 25.83 23.71
N ASN A 51 5.43 26.61 24.76
CA ASN A 51 4.89 27.96 24.88
C ASN A 51 5.92 29.08 24.56
N SER A 52 7.17 28.72 24.24
CA SER A 52 8.22 29.69 23.93
C SER A 52 8.57 29.67 22.44
N THR A 53 8.54 30.85 21.81
CA THR A 53 8.95 31.00 20.39
C THR A 53 10.43 30.64 20.21
N SER A 54 11.31 30.95 21.17
CA SER A 54 12.71 30.57 21.09
C SER A 54 12.94 29.07 21.18
N ALA A 55 12.13 28.37 22.01
CA ALA A 55 12.16 26.91 22.09
C ALA A 55 11.68 26.27 20.78
N ALA A 56 10.64 26.83 20.15
CA ALA A 56 10.14 26.37 18.86
C ALA A 56 11.19 26.55 17.74
N VAL A 57 11.82 27.72 17.64
CA VAL A 57 12.93 27.99 16.71
C VAL A 57 14.08 27.01 16.91
N GLN A 58 14.46 26.75 18.15
CA GLN A 58 15.53 25.81 18.46
C GLN A 58 15.13 24.37 18.09
N ALA A 59 13.88 23.98 18.35
CA ALA A 59 13.38 22.65 18.02
C ALA A 59 13.36 22.41 16.49
N ILE A 60 12.98 23.41 15.70
CA ILE A 60 13.04 23.38 14.23
C ILE A 60 14.50 23.24 13.77
N ARG A 61 15.40 24.12 14.27
CA ARG A 61 16.82 24.10 13.87
C ARG A 61 17.55 22.82 14.23
N THR A 62 17.14 22.14 15.29
CA THR A 62 17.73 20.85 15.72
C THR A 62 17.02 19.63 15.13
N GLY A 63 16.02 19.81 14.25
CA GLY A 63 15.24 18.71 13.65
C GLY A 63 14.34 17.96 14.63
N ARG A 64 14.15 18.48 15.87
CA ARG A 64 13.23 17.88 16.84
C ARG A 64 11.76 18.14 16.49
N LEU A 65 11.49 19.30 15.89
CA LEU A 65 10.19 19.61 15.31
C LEU A 65 10.33 19.54 13.80
N LYS A 66 9.45 18.78 13.16
CA LYS A 66 9.45 18.53 11.72
C LYS A 66 8.28 19.23 11.05
N SER A 67 8.44 19.57 9.78
CA SER A 67 7.36 20.10 8.96
C SER A 67 6.27 19.05 8.73
N ARG A 68 5.07 19.50 8.32
CA ARG A 68 3.94 18.61 8.02
C ARG A 68 4.29 17.53 6.99
N VAL A 69 4.97 17.93 5.91
CA VAL A 69 5.40 16.98 4.87
C VAL A 69 6.41 15.97 5.40
N GLU A 70 7.36 16.38 6.27
CA GLU A 70 8.32 15.45 6.86
C GLU A 70 7.65 14.46 7.82
N VAL A 71 6.69 14.90 8.63
CA VAL A 71 5.89 14.02 9.51
C VAL A 71 5.09 13.04 8.66
N ALA A 72 4.39 13.53 7.63
CA ALA A 72 3.64 12.67 6.73
C ALA A 72 4.53 11.61 6.06
N LYS A 73 5.69 11.98 5.52
CA LYS A 73 6.65 11.05 4.91
C LYS A 73 7.12 9.97 5.87
N GLU A 74 7.38 10.30 7.12
CA GLU A 74 7.82 9.31 8.13
C GLU A 74 6.74 8.30 8.47
N GLU A 75 5.51 8.77 8.69
CA GLU A 75 4.40 7.87 9.03
C GLU A 75 3.97 7.04 7.80
N LEU A 76 3.94 7.63 6.60
CA LEU A 76 3.68 6.89 5.36
C LEU A 76 4.75 5.81 5.10
N ARG A 77 6.03 6.10 5.41
CA ARG A 77 7.10 5.09 5.34
C ARG A 77 6.84 3.91 6.29
N GLY A 78 6.39 4.19 7.51
CA GLY A 78 6.00 3.17 8.48
C GLY A 78 4.86 2.30 7.95
N PHE A 79 3.82 2.95 7.44
CA PHE A 79 2.64 2.32 6.85
C PHE A 79 2.98 1.38 5.69
N VAL A 80 3.77 1.86 4.72
CA VAL A 80 4.18 1.05 3.56
C VAL A 80 5.02 -0.16 3.98
N LYS A 81 5.93 0.01 4.96
CA LYS A 81 6.76 -1.10 5.46
C LYS A 81 5.98 -2.18 6.22
N ALA A 82 4.86 -1.81 6.83
CA ALA A 82 3.99 -2.75 7.53
C ALA A 82 3.17 -3.65 6.58
N ARG A 83 3.13 -3.32 5.28
CA ARG A 83 2.26 -3.95 4.27
C ARG A 83 3.03 -4.57 3.11
N PRO A 84 3.86 -5.61 3.34
CA PRO A 84 4.75 -6.17 2.33
C PRO A 84 4.00 -6.79 1.13
N ASP A 85 2.75 -7.20 1.32
CA ASP A 85 1.95 -7.95 0.34
C ASP A 85 0.95 -7.07 -0.42
N ASP A 86 0.77 -5.79 0.00
CA ASP A 86 -0.13 -4.84 -0.63
C ASP A 86 0.57 -4.07 -1.75
N ARG A 87 -0.13 -3.76 -2.83
CA ARG A 87 0.39 -2.84 -3.84
C ARG A 87 0.10 -1.40 -3.43
N VAL A 88 1.15 -0.62 -3.27
CA VAL A 88 1.03 0.78 -2.88
C VAL A 88 1.49 1.69 -3.99
N GLY A 89 0.69 2.69 -4.33
CA GLY A 89 1.00 3.77 -5.26
C GLY A 89 1.16 5.10 -4.55
N LEU A 90 1.82 6.06 -5.19
CA LEU A 90 2.06 7.39 -4.65
C LEU A 90 1.74 8.46 -5.68
N ILE A 91 0.91 9.41 -5.29
CA ILE A 91 0.58 10.63 -6.03
C ILE A 91 0.97 11.81 -5.15
N ALA A 92 1.83 12.69 -5.64
CA ALA A 92 2.05 14.00 -5.03
C ALA A 92 1.15 15.03 -5.70
N PHE A 93 0.65 16.00 -4.97
CA PHE A 93 -0.17 17.04 -5.56
C PHE A 93 0.00 18.40 -4.87
N ALA A 94 -0.29 19.43 -5.62
CA ALA A 94 -0.55 20.80 -5.18
C ALA A 94 -1.73 21.32 -6.02
N ALA A 95 -1.53 22.26 -6.93
CA ALA A 95 -2.59 22.68 -7.88
C ALA A 95 -3.03 21.54 -8.82
N VAL A 96 -2.09 20.66 -9.20
CA VAL A 96 -2.32 19.50 -10.07
C VAL A 96 -1.67 18.24 -9.49
N PRO A 97 -2.25 17.05 -9.78
CA PRO A 97 -1.65 15.79 -9.34
C PRO A 97 -0.46 15.39 -10.21
N TYR A 98 0.55 14.83 -9.60
CA TYR A 98 1.69 14.19 -10.22
C TYR A 98 1.81 12.74 -9.75
N VAL A 99 1.69 11.77 -10.65
CA VAL A 99 1.84 10.36 -10.32
C VAL A 99 3.32 10.04 -10.15
N VAL A 100 3.74 9.84 -8.92
CA VAL A 100 5.13 9.51 -8.56
C VAL A 100 5.40 8.04 -8.82
N CYS A 101 4.48 7.18 -8.37
CA CYS A 101 4.59 5.73 -8.51
C CYS A 101 3.19 5.13 -8.68
N PRO A 102 2.92 4.31 -9.71
CA PRO A 102 1.69 3.54 -9.78
C PRO A 102 1.68 2.43 -8.71
N PRO A 103 0.52 1.82 -8.40
CA PRO A 103 0.45 0.71 -7.44
C PRO A 103 1.45 -0.40 -7.75
N THR A 104 2.37 -0.68 -6.83
CA THR A 104 3.47 -1.63 -6.99
C THR A 104 3.79 -2.34 -5.69
N LEU A 105 4.35 -3.56 -5.78
CA LEU A 105 4.98 -4.27 -4.67
C LEU A 105 6.45 -3.84 -4.47
N ASP A 106 7.03 -3.06 -5.38
CA ASP A 106 8.38 -2.50 -5.21
C ASP A 106 8.32 -1.29 -4.26
N HIS A 107 8.20 -1.60 -2.98
CA HIS A 107 8.16 -0.58 -1.93
C HIS A 107 9.49 0.15 -1.77
N ALA A 108 10.62 -0.45 -2.17
CA ALA A 108 11.91 0.21 -2.14
C ALA A 108 11.93 1.41 -3.10
N PHE A 109 11.46 1.20 -4.33
CA PHE A 109 11.28 2.25 -5.33
C PHE A 109 10.34 3.35 -4.84
N LEU A 110 9.17 2.96 -4.29
CA LEU A 110 8.19 3.93 -3.78
C LEU A 110 8.78 4.79 -2.66
N LEU A 111 9.46 4.17 -1.69
CA LEU A 111 10.03 4.88 -0.55
C LEU A 111 11.19 5.82 -0.93
N GLU A 112 12.01 5.43 -1.91
CA GLU A 112 13.04 6.31 -2.46
C GLU A 112 12.43 7.58 -3.08
N HIS A 113 11.35 7.43 -3.84
CA HIS A 113 10.66 8.56 -4.45
C HIS A 113 9.86 9.39 -3.45
N LEU A 114 9.27 8.77 -2.42
CA LEU A 114 8.66 9.49 -1.30
C LEU A 114 9.68 10.41 -0.61
N ASP A 115 10.93 9.96 -0.47
CA ASP A 115 12.00 10.75 0.16
C ASP A 115 12.39 11.98 -0.64
N LEU A 116 12.24 11.95 -1.95
CA LEU A 116 12.56 13.09 -2.83
C LEU A 116 11.47 14.17 -2.84
N LEU A 117 10.27 13.89 -2.30
CA LEU A 117 9.20 14.88 -2.27
C LEU A 117 9.51 15.98 -1.24
N GLU A 118 9.32 17.22 -1.66
CA GLU A 118 9.46 18.42 -0.83
C GLU A 118 8.24 19.31 -0.98
N ALA A 119 7.82 19.95 0.11
CA ALA A 119 6.72 20.91 0.06
C ALA A 119 7.12 22.12 -0.80
N GLY A 120 6.21 22.53 -1.72
CA GLY A 120 6.45 23.58 -2.70
C GLY A 120 7.35 23.17 -3.86
N MET A 121 7.56 21.86 -4.08
CA MET A 121 8.31 21.33 -5.24
C MET A 121 7.62 21.61 -6.57
N PHE A 122 6.29 21.67 -6.55
CA PHE A 122 5.45 22.05 -7.69
C PHE A 122 4.95 23.49 -7.53
N ASP A 123 3.81 23.85 -8.10
CA ASP A 123 3.16 25.13 -7.83
C ASP A 123 2.67 25.16 -6.37
N ASP A 124 3.27 26.03 -5.54
CA ASP A 124 2.98 26.14 -4.11
C ASP A 124 1.83 27.09 -3.78
N SER A 125 1.22 27.69 -4.81
CA SER A 125 0.21 28.76 -4.65
C SER A 125 -1.21 28.25 -4.42
N ALA A 126 -1.50 26.99 -4.75
CA ALA A 126 -2.86 26.45 -4.73
C ALA A 126 -2.91 24.93 -4.44
N THR A 127 -4.06 24.49 -3.92
CA THR A 127 -4.34 23.07 -3.63
C THR A 127 -5.58 22.62 -4.38
N GLY A 128 -5.46 21.57 -5.19
CA GLY A 128 -6.55 20.99 -5.98
C GLY A 128 -6.88 19.58 -5.56
N ILE A 129 -8.02 19.37 -4.90
CA ILE A 129 -8.43 18.07 -4.30
C ILE A 129 -9.04 17.11 -5.34
N ALA A 130 -9.77 17.64 -6.31
CA ALA A 130 -10.44 16.80 -7.33
C ALA A 130 -9.45 16.01 -8.19
N GLY A 131 -8.32 16.62 -8.53
CA GLY A 131 -7.29 16.02 -9.38
C GLY A 131 -6.69 14.74 -8.82
N PRO A 132 -6.11 14.76 -7.61
CA PRO A 132 -5.53 13.54 -6.99
C PRO A 132 -6.57 12.45 -6.75
N THR A 133 -7.80 12.79 -6.34
CA THR A 133 -8.90 11.83 -6.19
C THR A 133 -9.22 11.13 -7.52
N ALA A 134 -9.40 11.88 -8.60
CA ALA A 134 -9.65 11.30 -9.92
C ALA A 134 -8.45 10.50 -10.45
N SER A 135 -7.22 10.96 -10.19
CA SER A 135 -6.00 10.27 -10.60
C SER A 135 -5.82 8.94 -9.86
N ALA A 136 -6.10 8.90 -8.55
CA ALA A 136 -6.09 7.68 -7.76
C ALA A 136 -7.14 6.67 -8.27
N THR A 137 -8.37 7.13 -8.47
CA THR A 137 -9.45 6.30 -9.04
C THR A 137 -9.05 5.72 -10.40
N GLN A 138 -8.44 6.52 -11.28
CA GLN A 138 -7.96 6.04 -12.58
C GLN A 138 -6.92 4.92 -12.47
N ARG A 139 -6.09 4.92 -11.40
CA ARG A 139 -5.07 3.88 -11.17
C ARG A 139 -5.64 2.61 -10.55
N LEU A 140 -6.73 2.75 -9.79
CA LEU A 140 -7.36 1.66 -9.05
C LEU A 140 -8.51 0.98 -9.79
N LYS A 141 -9.19 1.67 -10.71
CA LYS A 141 -10.42 1.18 -11.35
C LYS A 141 -10.29 -0.17 -12.07
N ASP A 142 -9.11 -0.46 -12.63
CA ASP A 142 -8.84 -1.69 -13.38
C ASP A 142 -8.07 -2.71 -12.50
N SER A 143 -7.97 -2.47 -11.19
CA SER A 143 -7.33 -3.38 -10.24
C SER A 143 -8.19 -4.63 -10.02
N GLU A 144 -7.50 -5.78 -9.91
CA GLU A 144 -8.09 -7.07 -9.53
C GLU A 144 -8.06 -7.31 -8.01
N ALA A 145 -7.55 -6.34 -7.22
CA ALA A 145 -7.55 -6.42 -5.77
C ALA A 145 -8.99 -6.45 -5.23
N GLU A 146 -9.17 -7.14 -4.11
CA GLU A 146 -10.48 -7.25 -3.45
C GLU A 146 -10.92 -5.89 -2.90
N GLU A 147 -9.95 -5.14 -2.36
CA GLU A 147 -10.15 -3.79 -1.84
C GLU A 147 -9.28 -2.77 -2.58
N ARG A 148 -9.86 -1.62 -2.88
CA ARG A 148 -9.25 -0.52 -3.64
C ARG A 148 -9.42 0.77 -2.85
N VAL A 149 -8.31 1.29 -2.35
CA VAL A 149 -8.30 2.38 -1.38
C VAL A 149 -7.44 3.54 -1.87
N ALA A 150 -7.97 4.75 -1.80
CA ALA A 150 -7.20 5.97 -1.94
C ALA A 150 -7.17 6.70 -0.59
N VAL A 151 -6.02 7.23 -0.19
CA VAL A 151 -5.87 8.01 1.04
C VAL A 151 -5.35 9.38 0.67
N LEU A 152 -6.13 10.41 0.91
CA LEU A 152 -5.82 11.79 0.58
C LEU A 152 -5.35 12.54 1.83
N PHE A 153 -4.10 13.01 1.82
CA PHE A 153 -3.49 13.81 2.89
C PHE A 153 -3.38 15.25 2.44
N THR A 154 -4.02 16.19 3.15
CA THR A 154 -3.97 17.62 2.84
C THR A 154 -4.12 18.46 4.11
N ASP A 155 -3.52 19.64 4.11
CA ASP A 155 -3.64 20.64 5.17
C ASP A 155 -4.42 21.89 4.73
N GLY A 156 -4.93 21.90 3.50
CA GLY A 156 -5.56 23.06 2.88
C GLY A 156 -6.98 22.84 2.37
N ALA A 157 -7.64 23.95 2.11
CA ALA A 157 -8.89 23.97 1.37
C ALA A 157 -8.63 23.81 -0.14
N ASN A 158 -9.65 23.32 -0.86
CA ASN A 158 -9.60 23.31 -2.32
C ASN A 158 -9.65 24.73 -2.86
N THR A 159 -8.56 25.20 -3.45
CA THR A 159 -8.43 26.57 -4.01
C THR A 159 -8.39 26.59 -5.53
N VAL A 160 -8.36 25.41 -6.18
CA VAL A 160 -8.34 25.27 -7.64
C VAL A 160 -9.73 25.01 -8.16
N GLU A 161 -10.17 25.86 -9.09
CA GLU A 161 -11.35 25.56 -9.91
C GLU A 161 -10.97 24.55 -10.98
N SER A 162 -11.55 23.37 -10.93
CA SER A 162 -11.34 22.30 -11.90
C SER A 162 -12.63 21.96 -12.67
N LYS A 163 -12.50 21.29 -13.81
CA LYS A 163 -13.66 20.87 -14.64
C LYS A 163 -14.63 19.95 -13.89
N ILE A 164 -14.12 19.19 -12.95
CA ILE A 164 -14.90 18.33 -12.05
C ILE A 164 -14.72 18.84 -10.62
N SER A 165 -15.79 18.89 -9.84
CA SER A 165 -15.69 19.25 -8.43
C SER A 165 -15.08 18.10 -7.61
N PRO A 166 -14.51 18.36 -6.41
CA PRO A 166 -14.04 17.30 -5.52
C PRO A 166 -15.12 16.25 -5.21
N LEU A 167 -16.37 16.69 -5.02
CA LEU A 167 -17.49 15.78 -4.77
C LEU A 167 -17.91 14.95 -5.99
N GLN A 168 -17.72 15.48 -7.19
CA GLN A 168 -17.91 14.70 -8.42
C GLN A 168 -16.81 13.64 -8.56
N ALA A 169 -15.57 13.99 -8.22
CA ALA A 169 -14.46 13.01 -8.20
C ALA A 169 -14.71 11.88 -7.19
N ALA A 170 -15.24 12.20 -6.00
CA ALA A 170 -15.61 11.20 -5.00
C ALA A 170 -16.72 10.25 -5.49
N ARG A 171 -17.77 10.78 -6.15
CA ARG A 171 -18.81 9.93 -6.76
C ARG A 171 -18.29 9.04 -7.87
N ILE A 172 -17.32 9.51 -8.65
CA ILE A 172 -16.66 8.70 -9.67
C ILE A 172 -15.88 7.57 -8.99
N ALA A 173 -15.19 7.84 -7.89
CA ALA A 173 -14.49 6.83 -7.11
C ALA A 173 -15.44 5.74 -6.62
N ASP A 174 -16.56 6.12 -6.03
CA ASP A 174 -17.65 5.20 -5.60
C ASP A 174 -18.17 4.33 -6.75
N THR A 175 -18.37 4.89 -7.94
CA THR A 175 -18.82 4.15 -9.13
C THR A 175 -17.86 3.02 -9.54
N PHE A 176 -16.58 3.14 -9.20
CA PHE A 176 -15.55 2.14 -9.46
C PHE A 176 -15.17 1.31 -8.22
N ASP A 177 -15.97 1.36 -7.16
CA ASP A 177 -15.72 0.73 -5.86
C ASP A 177 -14.32 1.10 -5.29
N VAL A 178 -13.92 2.37 -5.43
CA VAL A 178 -12.70 2.90 -4.83
C VAL A 178 -13.06 3.73 -3.61
N ARG A 179 -12.71 3.25 -2.42
CA ARG A 179 -12.89 4.00 -1.17
C ARG A 179 -11.85 5.11 -1.06
N VAL A 180 -12.30 6.31 -0.69
CA VAL A 180 -11.39 7.45 -0.50
C VAL A 180 -11.43 7.89 0.95
N HIS A 181 -10.38 7.57 1.70
CA HIS A 181 -10.17 8.14 3.02
C HIS A 181 -9.53 9.52 2.88
N THR A 182 -9.95 10.44 3.71
CA THR A 182 -9.40 11.80 3.74
C THR A 182 -8.78 12.08 5.10
N VAL A 183 -7.58 12.64 5.08
CA VAL A 183 -6.80 12.96 6.27
C VAL A 183 -6.48 14.44 6.26
N GLY A 184 -7.12 15.19 7.16
CA GLY A 184 -6.80 16.58 7.42
C GLY A 184 -5.55 16.68 8.29
N VAL A 185 -4.49 17.28 7.77
CA VAL A 185 -3.19 17.40 8.45
C VAL A 185 -3.04 18.80 9.04
N GLY A 186 -2.53 18.87 10.27
CA GLY A 186 -2.11 20.13 10.89
C GLY A 186 -2.99 20.61 12.03
N SER A 187 -2.48 21.62 12.74
CA SER A 187 -3.09 22.22 13.91
C SER A 187 -3.32 23.73 13.73
N HIS A 188 -4.14 24.31 14.62
CA HIS A 188 -4.36 25.77 14.67
C HIS A 188 -3.10 26.57 15.09
N ARG A 189 -2.06 25.90 15.60
CA ARG A 189 -0.81 26.51 16.04
C ARG A 189 0.33 26.28 15.05
N ALA A 190 0.01 26.36 13.76
CA ALA A 190 0.99 26.20 12.69
C ALA A 190 1.81 27.47 12.48
N VAL A 191 3.11 27.28 12.23
CA VAL A 191 4.05 28.36 11.93
C VAL A 191 4.93 28.00 10.74
N ILE A 192 5.32 29.03 9.98
CA ILE A 192 6.32 28.91 8.93
C ILE A 192 7.53 29.75 9.33
N PRO A 193 8.75 29.19 9.31
CA PRO A 193 9.96 29.99 9.53
C PRO A 193 10.19 30.90 8.33
N GLY A 194 10.37 32.20 8.61
CA GLY A 194 10.78 33.20 7.64
C GLY A 194 12.11 33.78 8.06
N GLU A 195 12.98 34.07 7.11
CA GLU A 195 14.26 34.77 7.40
C GLU A 195 14.05 36.26 7.30
N ASP A 196 14.36 36.96 8.38
CA ASP A 196 14.41 38.41 8.43
C ASP A 196 15.89 38.86 8.35
N PRO A 197 16.24 39.75 7.39
CA PRO A 197 17.63 40.15 7.20
C PRO A 197 18.29 40.79 8.42
N PHE A 198 17.52 41.39 9.35
CA PHE A 198 18.00 42.11 10.53
C PHE A 198 17.84 41.29 11.82
N PHE A 199 16.87 40.40 11.90
CA PHE A 199 16.48 39.72 13.14
C PHE A 199 16.62 38.18 13.06
N GLY A 200 17.12 37.67 11.95
CA GLY A 200 17.26 36.20 11.72
C GLY A 200 15.95 35.49 11.55
N THR A 201 15.89 34.19 11.94
CA THR A 201 14.69 33.36 11.73
C THR A 201 13.56 33.85 12.63
N ARG A 202 12.44 34.23 12.01
CA ARG A 202 11.18 34.58 12.67
C ARG A 202 10.11 33.57 12.31
N LEU A 203 9.28 33.20 13.28
CA LEU A 203 8.10 32.35 13.04
C LEU A 203 6.91 33.24 12.68
N ARG A 204 6.30 32.97 11.52
CA ARG A 204 5.03 33.57 11.12
C ARG A 204 3.92 32.58 11.37
N SER A 205 2.85 33.01 12.04
CA SER A 205 1.65 32.20 12.20
C SER A 205 1.03 31.93 10.84
N MET A 206 0.63 30.69 10.61
CA MET A 206 -0.10 30.28 9.42
C MET A 206 -1.58 30.15 9.77
N PRO A 207 -2.50 30.78 9.01
CA PRO A 207 -3.92 30.55 9.23
C PRO A 207 -4.26 29.10 8.95
N HIS A 208 -5.14 28.53 9.76
CA HIS A 208 -5.69 27.20 9.51
C HIS A 208 -6.74 27.33 8.38
N SER A 209 -6.47 26.69 7.26
CA SER A 209 -7.30 26.80 6.04
C SER A 209 -7.95 25.47 5.64
N LEU A 210 -7.93 24.47 6.53
CA LEU A 210 -8.49 23.15 6.26
C LEU A 210 -10.02 23.21 6.16
N ASP A 211 -10.56 22.70 5.05
CA ASP A 211 -12.00 22.52 4.85
C ASP A 211 -12.40 21.10 5.25
N GLU A 212 -12.58 20.91 6.57
CA GLU A 212 -12.94 19.62 7.13
C GLU A 212 -14.29 19.11 6.61
N ASP A 213 -15.25 20.00 6.38
CA ASP A 213 -16.58 19.63 5.93
C ASP A 213 -16.51 19.03 4.51
N LEU A 214 -15.75 19.66 3.63
CA LEU A 214 -15.50 19.15 2.27
C LEU A 214 -14.80 17.78 2.31
N LEU A 215 -13.76 17.62 3.14
CA LEU A 215 -13.03 16.36 3.26
C LEU A 215 -13.91 15.24 3.80
N ARG A 216 -14.74 15.53 4.79
CA ARG A 216 -15.73 14.59 5.32
C ARG A 216 -16.75 14.16 4.28
N GLU A 217 -17.27 15.13 3.51
CA GLU A 217 -18.24 14.86 2.44
C GLU A 217 -17.62 14.02 1.29
N ILE A 218 -16.34 14.24 0.95
CA ILE A 218 -15.62 13.42 -0.03
C ILE A 218 -15.53 11.97 0.46
N ALA A 219 -15.09 11.76 1.71
CA ALA A 219 -14.96 10.44 2.29
C ALA A 219 -16.32 9.72 2.33
N GLU A 220 -17.35 10.34 2.88
CA GLU A 220 -18.71 9.76 2.96
C GLU A 220 -19.27 9.36 1.59
N LYS A 221 -19.06 10.20 0.55
CA LYS A 221 -19.56 9.91 -0.80
C LYS A 221 -18.85 8.80 -1.54
N SER A 222 -17.68 8.41 -1.09
CA SER A 222 -16.88 7.32 -1.68
C SER A 222 -16.77 6.09 -0.76
N GLY A 223 -17.57 6.05 0.33
CA GLY A 223 -17.56 4.94 1.28
C GLY A 223 -16.33 4.87 2.18
N GLY A 224 -15.54 5.94 2.24
CA GLY A 224 -14.40 6.08 3.15
C GLY A 224 -14.72 6.83 4.43
N GLU A 225 -13.68 7.16 5.22
CA GLU A 225 -13.79 7.93 6.47
C GLU A 225 -12.86 9.16 6.44
N TYR A 226 -13.27 10.23 7.13
CA TYR A 226 -12.45 11.40 7.39
C TYR A 226 -11.71 11.25 8.72
N PHE A 227 -10.43 11.62 8.73
CA PHE A 227 -9.58 11.62 9.90
C PHE A 227 -8.89 12.98 10.08
N ALA A 228 -8.67 13.37 11.33
CA ALA A 228 -7.90 14.56 11.68
C ALA A 228 -6.56 14.16 12.30
N ALA A 229 -5.46 14.58 11.70
CA ALA A 229 -4.09 14.38 12.15
C ALA A 229 -3.47 15.72 12.58
N THR A 230 -3.70 16.11 13.83
CA THR A 230 -3.25 17.41 14.36
C THR A 230 -1.76 17.40 14.78
N ASP A 231 -1.20 16.23 14.98
CA ASP A 231 0.17 15.99 15.37
C ASP A 231 0.67 14.62 14.88
N ARG A 232 1.92 14.28 15.16
CA ARG A 232 2.53 13.01 14.74
C ARG A 232 1.81 11.79 15.32
N GLU A 233 1.37 11.84 16.57
CA GLU A 233 0.65 10.72 17.20
C GLU A 233 -0.75 10.56 16.58
N GLY A 234 -1.41 11.69 16.28
CA GLY A 234 -2.66 11.72 15.53
C GLY A 234 -2.50 11.06 14.17
N PHE A 235 -1.46 11.43 13.43
CA PHE A 235 -1.20 10.85 12.11
C PHE A 235 -0.98 9.32 12.18
N ARG A 236 -0.20 8.85 13.17
CA ARG A 236 0.01 7.41 13.39
C ARG A 236 -1.30 6.69 13.69
N ARG A 237 -2.12 7.21 14.61
CA ARG A 237 -3.42 6.62 14.92
C ARG A 237 -4.34 6.50 13.70
N VAL A 238 -4.27 7.48 12.80
CA VAL A 238 -5.00 7.44 11.52
C VAL A 238 -4.49 6.29 10.64
N MET A 239 -3.17 6.13 10.52
CA MET A 239 -2.57 5.05 9.73
C MET A 239 -2.92 3.68 10.29
N ASP A 240 -2.82 3.49 11.62
CA ASP A 240 -3.21 2.26 12.30
C ASP A 240 -4.71 1.96 12.07
N ARG A 241 -5.57 2.99 12.11
CA ARG A 241 -7.01 2.83 11.89
C ARG A 241 -7.33 2.42 10.45
N ILE A 242 -6.68 3.01 9.45
CA ILE A 242 -6.82 2.62 8.04
C ILE A 242 -6.31 1.19 7.85
N ASP A 243 -5.24 0.81 8.52
CA ASP A 243 -4.69 -0.55 8.51
C ASP A 243 -5.73 -1.57 9.00
N ASP A 244 -6.33 -1.31 10.16
CA ASP A 244 -7.36 -2.16 10.76
C ASP A 244 -8.61 -2.31 9.87
N MET A 245 -9.00 -1.24 9.14
CA MET A 245 -10.21 -1.23 8.31
C MET A 245 -10.01 -1.95 6.98
N GLU A 246 -8.80 -1.89 6.43
CA GLU A 246 -8.48 -2.36 5.09
C GLU A 246 -7.69 -3.68 5.10
N THR A 247 -7.59 -4.32 6.28
CA THR A 247 -7.03 -5.66 6.39
C THR A 247 -8.09 -6.69 5.99
N VAL A 248 -7.82 -7.46 4.95
CA VAL A 248 -8.70 -8.56 4.54
C VAL A 248 -8.17 -9.87 5.11
N ASP A 249 -9.00 -10.56 5.90
CA ASP A 249 -8.70 -11.92 6.37
C ASP A 249 -8.82 -12.90 5.21
N PHE A 250 -7.70 -13.36 4.67
CA PHE A 250 -7.69 -14.35 3.60
C PHE A 250 -7.84 -15.78 4.13
N GLU A 251 -8.94 -16.43 3.80
CA GLU A 251 -8.96 -17.89 3.69
C GLU A 251 -8.24 -18.28 2.38
N ALA A 252 -6.96 -18.60 2.46
CA ALA A 252 -6.18 -19.03 1.29
C ALA A 252 -6.86 -20.23 0.62
N PRO A 253 -7.26 -20.15 -0.67
CA PRO A 253 -7.82 -21.30 -1.36
C PRO A 253 -6.79 -22.41 -1.42
N ARG A 254 -7.12 -23.55 -0.84
CA ARG A 254 -6.25 -24.74 -0.86
C ARG A 254 -6.30 -25.37 -2.24
N TYR A 255 -5.27 -25.21 -3.02
CA TYR A 255 -5.09 -25.97 -4.25
C TYR A 255 -4.33 -27.25 -3.94
N VAL A 256 -4.93 -28.41 -4.27
CA VAL A 256 -4.28 -29.69 -4.17
C VAL A 256 -3.69 -30.04 -5.53
N GLU A 257 -2.38 -29.93 -5.67
CA GLU A 257 -1.68 -30.40 -6.85
C GLU A 257 -1.49 -31.94 -6.74
N TYR A 258 -2.00 -32.68 -7.71
CA TYR A 258 -1.89 -34.13 -7.70
C TYR A 258 -0.68 -34.58 -8.50
N ARG A 259 0.32 -35.12 -7.81
CA ARG A 259 1.48 -35.75 -8.43
C ARG A 259 1.22 -37.22 -8.68
N GLU A 260 1.30 -37.66 -9.94
CA GLU A 260 1.10 -39.05 -10.31
C GLU A 260 2.33 -39.89 -9.95
N ARG A 261 2.15 -41.02 -9.27
CA ARG A 261 3.23 -41.93 -8.85
C ARG A 261 3.34 -43.18 -9.71
N PHE A 262 2.56 -43.29 -10.80
CA PHE A 262 2.62 -44.43 -11.67
C PHE A 262 4.01 -44.66 -12.33
N PRO A 263 4.86 -43.66 -12.65
CA PRO A 263 6.14 -43.92 -13.28
C PRO A 263 7.11 -44.69 -12.36
N GLU A 264 7.07 -44.40 -11.05
CA GLU A 264 7.88 -45.08 -10.06
C GLU A 264 7.49 -46.57 -9.94
N LEU A 265 6.21 -46.88 -10.01
CA LEU A 265 5.66 -48.21 -9.95
C LEU A 265 5.95 -49.04 -11.21
N ILE A 266 5.88 -48.38 -12.39
CA ILE A 266 6.27 -49.01 -13.65
C ILE A 266 7.75 -49.37 -13.65
N LEU A 267 8.61 -48.44 -13.20
CA LEU A 267 10.04 -48.69 -13.12
C LEU A 267 10.38 -49.87 -12.19
N ALA A 268 9.78 -49.89 -10.99
CA ALA A 268 9.95 -50.98 -10.03
C ALA A 268 9.42 -52.34 -10.62
N GLY A 269 8.30 -52.34 -11.27
CA GLY A 269 7.74 -53.51 -11.95
C GLY A 269 8.65 -54.03 -13.07
N ALA A 270 9.18 -53.15 -13.89
CA ALA A 270 10.13 -53.50 -14.96
C ALA A 270 11.44 -54.05 -14.45
N CYS A 271 11.99 -53.49 -13.37
CA CYS A 271 13.19 -53.99 -12.71
C CYS A 271 12.97 -55.42 -12.13
N LEU A 272 11.86 -55.66 -11.46
CA LEU A 272 11.53 -56.98 -10.92
C LEU A 272 11.29 -58.01 -12.04
N LEU A 273 10.67 -57.61 -13.15
CA LEU A 273 10.46 -58.51 -14.29
C LEU A 273 11.77 -58.87 -14.97
N GLY A 274 12.66 -57.86 -15.19
CA GLY A 274 14.02 -58.10 -15.72
C GLY A 274 14.86 -58.99 -14.84
N LEU A 275 14.81 -58.84 -13.51
CA LEU A 275 15.50 -59.68 -12.54
C LEU A 275 14.95 -61.11 -12.58
N GLY A 276 13.61 -61.29 -12.68
CA GLY A 276 12.97 -62.62 -12.81
C GLY A 276 13.44 -63.34 -14.05
N ILE A 277 13.44 -62.67 -15.21
CA ILE A 277 13.92 -63.24 -16.47
C ILE A 277 15.40 -63.64 -16.41
N LEU A 278 16.24 -62.79 -15.78
CA LEU A 278 17.66 -63.06 -15.57
C LEU A 278 17.87 -64.31 -14.68
N LEU A 279 17.15 -64.44 -13.59
CA LEU A 279 17.23 -65.59 -12.67
C LEU A 279 16.75 -66.88 -13.35
N ASP A 280 15.67 -66.82 -14.12
CA ASP A 280 15.17 -68.00 -14.87
C ASP A 280 16.19 -68.47 -15.90
N ASN A 281 16.85 -67.56 -16.61
CA ASN A 281 17.84 -67.93 -17.63
C ASN A 281 19.22 -68.30 -17.13
N THR A 282 19.60 -67.90 -15.88
CA THR A 282 20.93 -68.12 -15.34
C THR A 282 20.98 -69.20 -14.25
N LEU A 283 20.06 -69.14 -13.27
CA LEU A 283 20.08 -70.02 -12.10
C LEU A 283 19.07 -71.19 -12.15
N LEU A 284 17.96 -70.98 -12.84
CA LEU A 284 16.87 -71.96 -12.98
C LEU A 284 16.89 -72.69 -14.32
N CYS A 285 17.87 -72.42 -15.19
CA CYS A 285 18.05 -73.12 -16.45
C CYS A 285 18.32 -74.62 -16.16
N ARG A 286 17.29 -75.44 -16.16
CA ARG A 286 17.44 -76.91 -16.16
C ARG A 286 17.95 -77.27 -17.56
N ALA A 287 19.22 -77.68 -17.62
CA ALA A 287 19.73 -78.38 -18.78
C ALA A 287 18.87 -79.63 -19.05
N PRO A 288 18.55 -79.94 -20.29
CA PRO A 288 17.77 -81.10 -20.69
C PRO A 288 18.43 -82.41 -20.31
#